data_931f2ea7b35a9f61159d6c8d328e05e9
#
_entry.id   931f2ea7b35a9f61159d6c8d328e05e9
#
_cell.length_a   1.000
_cell.length_b   1.000
_cell.length_c   1.000
_cell.angle_alpha   90.00
_cell.angle_beta   90.00
_cell.angle_gamma   90.00
#
_symmetry.space_group_name_H-M   'P 1'
#
loop_
_entity.id
_entity.type
_entity.pdbx_description
1 polymer ?
#
loop_
_entity_poly.entity_id
_entity_poly.type
_entity_poly.pdbx_seq_one_letter_code
_entity_poly.pdbx_strand_id
1 'polypeptide(L)'
;MSSPSPDTPRPNAATSTAGAAWEATQVMPRPSPGRGNALPTGAHLAEFELLRVLGEGGFGIVYLAHDHSLQRRVAIKEYMPSSLAMRSGPLDVVVTADKNQAVFDAGLDSFINEARLLAQFDHPSLLKVYRFWRANGTAYMVMPFYEGHTLKETLRQMGTPPDERWLTALLASLTEALAVIHAGHCLHRDIAPDNVLLLADSGRPLLLDFGAARQVIGDATQALTAILKPGYAPVEQYAEVPSLKQGPWTDIYALCAVVYAAIMGSKPPVSVARTVADSCVPLVQAAAGRYSERFLQAIDAGLRVRPDGRPQSVQAFRQALGIDDLPAGAVPMPTLPTPAGQRLQALNALAGEDLAALLLQPAGSGFGKEGA
;
A
#
# COMPACT_ATOMS: atom_id res chain seq x y z
N MET A 1 -0.32 40.02 -74.15
CA MET A 1 -0.35 39.49 -75.52
C MET A 1 0.12 38.05 -75.46
N SER A 2 -0.80 37.18 -75.64
CA SER A 2 -0.82 35.94 -76.40
C SER A 2 -0.08 34.74 -75.83
N SER A 3 -0.87 33.83 -75.29
CA SER A 3 -0.66 32.35 -75.32
C SER A 3 -0.52 31.89 -76.83
N PRO A 4 -0.12 30.62 -77.13
CA PRO A 4 -0.74 29.38 -76.62
C PRO A 4 0.21 28.17 -76.45
N SER A 5 -0.32 27.13 -75.75
CA SER A 5 0.04 25.71 -75.86
C SER A 5 -0.22 25.17 -77.34
N PRO A 6 0.25 23.94 -77.76
CA PRO A 6 -0.15 22.66 -77.16
C PRO A 6 0.85 21.46 -77.36
N ASP A 7 0.38 20.33 -76.81
CA ASP A 7 0.45 18.91 -77.27
C ASP A 7 1.55 17.96 -76.77
N THR A 8 1.02 16.94 -76.14
CA THR A 8 1.54 15.59 -75.88
C THR A 8 1.83 14.76 -77.12
N PRO A 9 2.66 13.66 -77.12
CA PRO A 9 2.12 12.33 -76.70
C PRO A 9 3.11 11.40 -75.93
N ARG A 10 2.50 10.43 -75.22
CA ARG A 10 3.13 9.17 -74.76
C ARG A 10 3.45 8.24 -75.90
N PRO A 11 4.40 7.20 -75.77
CA PRO A 11 4.03 5.92 -75.17
C PRO A 11 5.14 5.09 -74.48
N ASN A 12 4.62 4.16 -73.65
CA ASN A 12 4.98 2.75 -73.37
C ASN A 12 6.39 2.27 -72.91
N ALA A 13 6.38 1.72 -71.71
CA ALA A 13 6.66 0.32 -71.31
C ALA A 13 8.06 -0.28 -71.49
N ALA A 14 8.67 -0.66 -70.32
CA ALA A 14 9.15 -2.03 -70.06
C ALA A 14 9.71 -2.17 -68.68
N THR A 15 9.12 -3.03 -67.89
CA THR A 15 9.56 -3.98 -66.89
C THR A 15 11.05 -4.04 -66.53
N SER A 16 11.37 -3.89 -65.21
CA SER A 16 12.34 -4.75 -64.51
C SER A 16 12.07 -4.81 -63.03
N THR A 17 11.85 -6.00 -62.60
CA THR A 17 11.72 -6.50 -61.22
C THR A 17 13.01 -6.37 -60.44
N ALA A 18 12.98 -5.72 -59.27
CA ALA A 18 13.90 -5.98 -58.18
C ALA A 18 13.13 -5.86 -56.87
N GLY A 19 12.88 -7.00 -56.23
CA GLY A 19 12.20 -7.12 -54.95
C GLY A 19 13.05 -6.54 -53.84
N ALA A 20 12.50 -5.53 -53.19
CA ALA A 20 12.92 -5.16 -51.82
C ALA A 20 11.94 -5.81 -50.86
N ALA A 21 12.45 -6.83 -50.15
CA ALA A 21 11.75 -7.44 -49.05
C ALA A 21 11.53 -6.37 -47.98
N TRP A 22 10.29 -5.99 -47.77
CA TRP A 22 9.86 -5.24 -46.61
C TRP A 22 9.83 -6.21 -45.45
N GLU A 23 10.84 -6.13 -44.55
CA GLU A 23 10.74 -6.74 -43.21
C GLU A 23 9.47 -6.17 -42.56
N ALA A 24 8.50 -7.04 -42.38
CA ALA A 24 7.31 -6.74 -41.64
C ALA A 24 7.74 -6.43 -40.21
N THR A 25 7.67 -5.17 -39.82
CA THR A 25 7.69 -4.77 -38.39
C THR A 25 6.60 -5.58 -37.71
N GLN A 26 6.99 -6.54 -36.87
CA GLN A 26 6.06 -7.27 -36.03
C GLN A 26 5.39 -6.23 -35.11
N VAL A 27 4.18 -5.85 -35.47
CA VAL A 27 3.29 -5.10 -34.60
C VAL A 27 2.98 -6.05 -33.43
N MET A 28 3.63 -5.83 -32.30
CA MET A 28 3.26 -6.48 -31.04
C MET A 28 1.75 -6.27 -30.85
N PRO A 29 0.98 -7.34 -30.56
CA PRO A 29 -0.44 -7.20 -30.32
C PRO A 29 -0.65 -6.24 -29.15
N ARG A 30 -1.43 -5.17 -29.38
CA ARG A 30 -1.90 -4.30 -28.29
C ARG A 30 -2.62 -5.17 -27.27
N PRO A 31 -2.31 -5.08 -25.97
CA PRO A 31 -3.03 -5.83 -24.95
C PRO A 31 -4.50 -5.48 -25.05
N SER A 32 -5.34 -6.51 -25.09
CA SER A 32 -6.80 -6.37 -25.09
C SER A 32 -7.22 -5.58 -23.84
N PRO A 33 -8.12 -4.60 -23.94
CA PRO A 33 -8.65 -3.89 -22.77
C PRO A 33 -9.49 -4.89 -21.96
N GLY A 34 -8.95 -5.38 -20.81
CA GLY A 34 -9.69 -6.29 -19.94
C GLY A 34 -8.87 -7.18 -19.00
N ARG A 35 -7.54 -7.28 -19.16
CA ARG A 35 -6.69 -7.93 -18.16
C ARG A 35 -5.82 -6.87 -17.49
N GLY A 36 -6.15 -6.52 -16.23
CA GLY A 36 -5.23 -5.81 -15.35
C GLY A 36 -3.90 -6.58 -15.21
N ASN A 37 -2.89 -5.95 -14.63
CA ASN A 37 -1.58 -6.59 -14.41
C ASN A 37 -1.63 -7.74 -13.37
N ALA A 38 -2.77 -7.96 -12.70
CA ALA A 38 -2.94 -9.00 -11.71
C ALA A 38 -2.93 -10.42 -12.33
N LEU A 39 -2.29 -11.34 -11.64
CA LEU A 39 -2.34 -12.77 -11.96
C LEU A 39 -3.74 -13.32 -11.70
N PRO A 40 -4.22 -14.29 -12.51
CA PRO A 40 -5.54 -14.88 -12.33
C PRO A 40 -5.61 -15.76 -11.07
N THR A 41 -6.81 -15.90 -10.52
CA THR A 41 -7.12 -16.92 -9.51
C THR A 41 -6.77 -18.32 -10.02
N GLY A 42 -6.19 -19.15 -9.16
CA GLY A 42 -5.69 -20.49 -9.49
C GLY A 42 -4.29 -20.50 -10.13
N ALA A 43 -3.68 -19.34 -10.38
CA ALA A 43 -2.28 -19.31 -10.82
C ALA A 43 -1.36 -19.81 -9.70
N HIS A 44 -0.32 -20.53 -10.09
CA HIS A 44 0.68 -21.07 -9.16
C HIS A 44 1.98 -20.28 -9.22
N LEU A 45 2.46 -19.88 -8.06
CA LEU A 45 3.78 -19.30 -7.82
C LEU A 45 4.55 -20.24 -6.88
N ALA A 46 5.37 -21.14 -7.44
CA ALA A 46 5.99 -22.26 -6.71
C ALA A 46 4.90 -23.12 -6.00
N GLU A 47 5.00 -23.29 -4.68
CA GLU A 47 4.04 -24.04 -3.85
C GLU A 47 2.77 -23.26 -3.50
N PHE A 48 2.65 -22.01 -3.94
CA PHE A 48 1.51 -21.13 -3.59
C PHE A 48 0.49 -21.06 -4.71
N GLU A 49 -0.77 -21.32 -4.40
CA GLU A 49 -1.92 -21.11 -5.29
C GLU A 49 -2.59 -19.78 -4.97
N LEU A 50 -2.73 -18.91 -5.97
CA LEU A 50 -3.38 -17.60 -5.81
C LEU A 50 -4.88 -17.76 -5.72
N LEU A 51 -5.48 -17.30 -4.63
CA LEU A 51 -6.91 -17.39 -4.37
C LEU A 51 -7.68 -16.14 -4.86
N ARG A 52 -7.14 -14.96 -4.60
CA ARG A 52 -7.71 -13.66 -5.03
C ARG A 52 -6.72 -12.53 -4.84
N VAL A 53 -6.98 -11.41 -5.50
CA VAL A 53 -6.28 -10.14 -5.24
C VAL A 53 -6.79 -9.55 -3.92
N LEU A 54 -5.87 -9.13 -3.05
CA LEU A 54 -6.13 -8.37 -1.82
C LEU A 54 -6.07 -6.87 -2.06
N GLY A 55 -5.14 -6.44 -2.91
CA GLY A 55 -4.96 -5.04 -3.27
C GLY A 55 -4.06 -4.89 -4.48
N GLU A 56 -4.32 -3.87 -5.28
CA GLU A 56 -3.50 -3.44 -6.41
C GLU A 56 -3.15 -1.97 -6.24
N GLY A 57 -1.87 -1.65 -6.32
CA GLY A 57 -1.34 -0.31 -6.16
C GLY A 57 -0.36 0.05 -7.27
N GLY A 58 0.09 1.29 -7.29
CA GLY A 58 1.02 1.78 -8.33
C GLY A 58 2.38 1.08 -8.36
N PHE A 59 2.76 0.35 -7.29
CA PHE A 59 4.09 -0.27 -7.13
C PHE A 59 4.05 -1.79 -6.98
N GLY A 60 2.87 -2.38 -6.85
CA GLY A 60 2.75 -3.83 -6.68
C GLY A 60 1.33 -4.31 -6.49
N ILE A 61 1.19 -5.62 -6.49
CA ILE A 61 -0.07 -6.31 -6.33
C ILE A 61 0.07 -7.28 -5.15
N VAL A 62 -0.92 -7.31 -4.29
CA VAL A 62 -0.97 -8.23 -3.15
C VAL A 62 -2.05 -9.25 -3.38
N TYR A 63 -1.70 -10.53 -3.26
CA TYR A 63 -2.60 -11.66 -3.43
C TYR A 63 -2.81 -12.39 -2.11
N LEU A 64 -4.02 -12.89 -1.87
CA LEU A 64 -4.25 -14.00 -0.97
C LEU A 64 -3.86 -15.28 -1.68
N ALA A 65 -3.07 -16.13 -1.04
CA ALA A 65 -2.66 -17.41 -1.59
C ALA A 65 -2.79 -18.53 -0.55
N HIS A 66 -2.89 -19.78 -1.04
CA HIS A 66 -2.78 -20.98 -0.24
C HIS A 66 -1.37 -21.58 -0.39
N ASP A 67 -0.72 -21.78 0.72
CA ASP A 67 0.56 -22.49 0.83
C ASP A 67 0.25 -23.99 0.94
N HIS A 68 0.44 -24.72 -0.15
CA HIS A 68 0.15 -26.16 -0.19
C HIS A 68 1.13 -27.00 0.65
N SER A 69 2.34 -26.49 0.89
CA SER A 69 3.36 -27.16 1.70
C SER A 69 3.04 -27.10 3.20
N LEU A 70 2.60 -25.93 3.67
CA LEU A 70 2.30 -25.70 5.09
C LEU A 70 0.80 -25.64 5.40
N GLN A 71 -0.07 -25.90 4.40
CA GLN A 71 -1.52 -25.94 4.53
C GLN A 71 -2.12 -24.71 5.25
N ARG A 72 -1.69 -23.50 4.80
CA ARG A 72 -2.10 -22.25 5.42
C ARG A 72 -2.34 -21.16 4.39
N ARG A 73 -3.06 -20.10 4.79
CA ARG A 73 -3.21 -18.88 4.01
C ARG A 73 -2.00 -17.97 4.22
N VAL A 74 -1.55 -17.36 3.13
CA VAL A 74 -0.47 -16.36 3.10
C VAL A 74 -0.88 -15.18 2.24
N ALA A 75 -0.25 -14.04 2.43
CA ALA A 75 -0.29 -12.93 1.50
C ALA A 75 1.01 -12.94 0.68
N ILE A 76 0.89 -12.70 -0.64
CA ILE A 76 2.03 -12.58 -1.54
C ILE A 76 2.00 -11.21 -2.18
N LYS A 77 3.03 -10.41 -1.92
CA LYS A 77 3.25 -9.12 -2.57
C LYS A 77 4.17 -9.32 -3.76
N GLU A 78 3.72 -8.91 -4.94
CA GLU A 78 4.47 -8.89 -6.19
C GLU A 78 4.94 -7.47 -6.48
N TYR A 79 6.21 -7.28 -6.82
CA TYR A 79 6.71 -6.02 -7.35
C TYR A 79 6.21 -5.82 -8.77
N MET A 80 5.29 -4.88 -8.96
CA MET A 80 4.63 -4.60 -10.24
C MET A 80 4.35 -3.10 -10.38
N PRO A 81 5.38 -2.28 -10.65
CA PRO A 81 5.20 -0.85 -10.84
C PRO A 81 4.51 -0.57 -12.17
N SER A 82 3.20 -0.31 -12.13
CA SER A 82 2.33 -0.18 -13.32
C SER A 82 2.74 0.96 -14.27
N SER A 83 3.51 1.94 -13.79
CA SER A 83 4.07 3.03 -14.61
C SER A 83 5.31 2.61 -15.41
N LEU A 84 6.00 1.54 -15.03
CA LEU A 84 7.27 1.09 -15.60
C LEU A 84 7.18 -0.27 -16.28
N ALA A 85 6.26 -1.12 -15.83
CA ALA A 85 6.18 -2.51 -16.24
C ALA A 85 4.73 -2.96 -16.52
N MET A 86 4.60 -4.04 -17.26
CA MET A 86 3.33 -4.66 -17.61
C MET A 86 3.45 -6.18 -17.63
N ARG A 87 2.30 -6.86 -17.49
CA ARG A 87 2.23 -8.32 -17.62
C ARG A 87 2.40 -8.72 -19.08
N SER A 88 3.31 -9.69 -19.32
CA SER A 88 3.50 -10.34 -20.61
C SER A 88 3.33 -11.83 -20.45
N GLY A 89 2.48 -12.43 -21.27
CA GLY A 89 2.16 -13.87 -21.11
C GLY A 89 1.40 -14.19 -19.82
N PRO A 90 1.49 -15.45 -19.34
CA PRO A 90 0.73 -15.91 -18.16
C PRO A 90 1.28 -15.39 -16.84
N LEU A 91 2.60 -15.25 -16.69
CA LEU A 91 3.25 -14.89 -15.42
C LEU A 91 4.27 -13.75 -15.54
N ASP A 92 4.87 -13.56 -16.73
CA ASP A 92 6.06 -12.72 -16.87
C ASP A 92 5.75 -11.23 -16.77
N VAL A 93 6.65 -10.49 -16.16
CA VAL A 93 6.66 -9.03 -16.08
C VAL A 93 7.74 -8.51 -17.01
N VAL A 94 7.37 -7.56 -17.86
CA VAL A 94 8.30 -6.89 -18.79
C VAL A 94 8.24 -5.39 -18.60
N VAL A 95 9.39 -4.74 -18.75
CA VAL A 95 9.49 -3.28 -18.68
C VAL A 95 8.91 -2.67 -19.97
N THR A 96 8.11 -1.62 -19.83
CA THR A 96 7.35 -1.00 -20.94
C THR A 96 8.23 -0.28 -21.98
N ALA A 97 9.44 0.13 -21.60
CA ALA A 97 10.40 0.79 -22.49
C ALA A 97 11.83 0.66 -21.93
N ASP A 98 12.83 0.52 -22.78
CA ASP A 98 14.23 0.36 -22.40
C ASP A 98 14.74 1.46 -21.45
N LYS A 99 14.31 2.71 -21.67
CA LYS A 99 14.64 3.83 -20.78
C LYS A 99 14.18 3.67 -19.34
N ASN A 100 13.22 2.80 -19.09
CA ASN A 100 12.66 2.53 -17.75
C ASN A 100 13.40 1.37 -17.04
N GLN A 101 14.26 0.63 -17.76
CA GLN A 101 14.91 -0.59 -17.23
C GLN A 101 15.72 -0.30 -15.96
N ALA A 102 16.59 0.70 -15.99
CA ALA A 102 17.42 1.05 -14.85
C ALA A 102 16.61 1.45 -13.61
N VAL A 103 15.50 2.17 -13.81
CA VAL A 103 14.59 2.58 -12.72
C VAL A 103 13.83 1.37 -12.16
N PHE A 104 13.36 0.49 -13.05
CA PHE A 104 12.71 -0.75 -12.66
C PHE A 104 13.63 -1.64 -11.83
N ASP A 105 14.88 -1.85 -12.28
CA ASP A 105 15.87 -2.68 -11.59
C ASP A 105 16.22 -2.10 -10.21
N ALA A 106 16.43 -0.79 -10.11
CA ALA A 106 16.70 -0.13 -8.84
C ALA A 106 15.50 -0.27 -7.86
N GLY A 107 14.27 -0.14 -8.35
CA GLY A 107 13.06 -0.37 -7.56
C GLY A 107 12.90 -1.83 -7.14
N LEU A 108 13.25 -2.79 -8.02
CA LEU A 108 13.24 -4.22 -7.73
C LEU A 108 14.26 -4.57 -6.62
N ASP A 109 15.48 -4.02 -6.70
CA ASP A 109 16.49 -4.19 -5.66
C ASP A 109 16.05 -3.58 -4.32
N SER A 110 15.41 -2.43 -4.37
CA SER A 110 14.85 -1.78 -3.18
C SER A 110 13.72 -2.61 -2.54
N PHE A 111 12.84 -3.22 -3.35
CA PHE A 111 11.79 -4.14 -2.88
C PHE A 111 12.39 -5.37 -2.16
N ILE A 112 13.47 -5.94 -2.71
CA ILE A 112 14.16 -7.07 -2.10
C ILE A 112 14.87 -6.65 -0.80
N ASN A 113 15.47 -5.46 -0.78
CA ASN A 113 16.10 -4.94 0.43
C ASN A 113 15.06 -4.65 1.52
N GLU A 114 13.87 -4.16 1.16
CA GLU A 114 12.73 -4.02 2.08
C GLU A 114 12.37 -5.37 2.71
N ALA A 115 12.25 -6.43 1.91
CA ALA A 115 11.98 -7.78 2.42
C ALA A 115 13.07 -8.28 3.39
N ARG A 116 14.34 -8.04 3.06
CA ARG A 116 15.47 -8.40 3.93
C ARG A 116 15.46 -7.64 5.25
N LEU A 117 15.15 -6.35 5.23
CA LEU A 117 15.07 -5.53 6.43
C LEU A 117 13.90 -5.97 7.32
N LEU A 118 12.71 -6.15 6.74
CA LEU A 118 11.54 -6.64 7.47
C LEU A 118 11.79 -7.99 8.14
N ALA A 119 12.53 -8.88 7.49
CA ALA A 119 12.87 -10.19 8.04
C ALA A 119 13.82 -10.13 9.27
N GLN A 120 14.48 -9.00 9.51
CA GLN A 120 15.37 -8.82 10.67
C GLN A 120 14.62 -8.36 11.93
N PHE A 121 13.41 -7.83 11.78
CA PHE A 121 12.65 -7.28 12.89
C PHE A 121 11.59 -8.27 13.37
N ASP A 122 11.53 -8.47 14.67
CA ASP A 122 10.47 -9.24 15.33
C ASP A 122 9.75 -8.37 16.34
N HIS A 123 8.56 -7.90 15.95
CA HIS A 123 7.68 -7.13 16.81
C HIS A 123 6.22 -7.41 16.44
N PRO A 124 5.29 -7.54 17.41
CA PRO A 124 3.89 -7.89 17.12
C PRO A 124 3.12 -6.87 16.28
N SER A 125 3.60 -5.62 16.20
CA SER A 125 3.04 -4.56 15.36
C SER A 125 3.86 -4.26 14.10
N LEU A 126 4.77 -5.16 13.70
CA LEU A 126 5.50 -5.11 12.43
C LEU A 126 5.14 -6.29 11.54
N LEU A 127 5.05 -6.04 10.24
CA LEU A 127 4.83 -7.07 9.24
C LEU A 127 5.98 -8.09 9.25
N LYS A 128 5.66 -9.39 9.33
CA LYS A 128 6.65 -10.47 9.21
C LYS A 128 6.80 -10.89 7.76
N VAL A 129 8.02 -11.22 7.36
CA VAL A 129 8.33 -11.81 6.05
C VAL A 129 8.73 -13.26 6.25
N TYR A 130 8.05 -14.17 5.55
CA TYR A 130 8.39 -15.60 5.56
C TYR A 130 9.47 -15.94 4.54
N ARG A 131 9.34 -15.39 3.32
CA ARG A 131 10.20 -15.70 2.18
C ARG A 131 10.10 -14.60 1.13
N PHE A 132 11.16 -14.44 0.35
CA PHE A 132 11.14 -13.65 -0.88
C PHE A 132 11.99 -14.35 -1.95
N TRP A 133 11.67 -14.12 -3.23
CA TRP A 133 12.45 -14.65 -4.35
C TRP A 133 12.24 -13.82 -5.61
N ARG A 134 13.15 -13.98 -6.58
CA ARG A 134 13.01 -13.43 -7.93
C ARG A 134 12.53 -14.54 -8.87
N ALA A 135 11.51 -14.25 -9.69
CA ALA A 135 11.03 -15.08 -10.79
C ALA A 135 10.20 -14.23 -11.76
N ASN A 136 9.96 -14.72 -12.96
CA ASN A 136 9.05 -14.14 -13.93
C ASN A 136 9.33 -12.65 -14.23
N GLY A 137 10.61 -12.24 -14.26
CA GLY A 137 11.02 -10.85 -14.50
C GLY A 137 10.69 -9.88 -13.35
N THR A 138 10.31 -10.37 -12.14
CA THR A 138 9.96 -9.58 -10.97
C THR A 138 10.44 -10.23 -9.67
N ALA A 139 9.93 -9.78 -8.53
CA ALA A 139 10.13 -10.39 -7.22
C ALA A 139 8.83 -10.51 -6.45
N TYR A 140 8.81 -11.50 -5.57
CA TYR A 140 7.69 -11.84 -4.70
C TYR A 140 8.14 -11.86 -3.25
N MET A 141 7.26 -11.42 -2.34
CA MET A 141 7.44 -11.46 -0.90
C MET A 141 6.24 -12.15 -0.26
N VAL A 142 6.48 -13.24 0.47
CA VAL A 142 5.44 -13.99 1.20
C VAL A 142 5.44 -13.57 2.66
N MET A 143 4.25 -13.31 3.16
CA MET A 143 4.00 -12.86 4.52
C MET A 143 2.77 -13.58 5.10
N PRO A 144 2.59 -13.59 6.43
CA PRO A 144 1.33 -14.04 7.03
C PRO A 144 0.14 -13.31 6.42
N PHE A 145 -0.95 -14.02 6.19
CA PHE A 145 -2.21 -13.35 5.91
C PHE A 145 -2.83 -12.89 7.23
N TYR A 146 -2.95 -11.58 7.39
CA TYR A 146 -3.57 -10.96 8.56
C TYR A 146 -5.00 -10.56 8.22
N GLU A 147 -5.95 -11.01 9.03
CA GLU A 147 -7.34 -10.57 8.95
C GLU A 147 -7.51 -9.28 9.74
N GLY A 148 -8.18 -8.29 9.14
CA GLY A 148 -8.38 -6.98 9.78
C GLY A 148 -8.87 -5.92 8.81
N HIS A 149 -9.00 -4.70 9.33
CA HIS A 149 -9.34 -3.52 8.56
C HIS A 149 -8.21 -2.50 8.64
N THR A 150 -7.98 -1.79 7.56
CA THR A 150 -7.06 -0.64 7.62
C THR A 150 -7.57 0.41 8.60
N LEU A 151 -6.67 1.15 9.20
CA LEU A 151 -7.03 2.28 10.07
C LEU A 151 -7.93 3.28 9.31
N LYS A 152 -7.69 3.47 8.01
CA LYS A 152 -8.54 4.30 7.15
C LYS A 152 -9.98 3.79 7.08
N GLU A 153 -10.17 2.49 6.90
CA GLU A 153 -11.50 1.87 6.88
C GLU A 153 -12.17 1.95 8.24
N THR A 154 -11.41 1.68 9.30
CA THR A 154 -11.90 1.75 10.68
C THR A 154 -12.36 3.16 11.04
N LEU A 155 -11.55 4.19 10.79
CA LEU A 155 -11.92 5.59 11.05
C LEU A 155 -13.17 6.00 10.27
N ARG A 156 -13.30 5.55 9.01
CA ARG A 156 -14.51 5.80 8.22
C ARG A 156 -15.75 5.11 8.80
N GLN A 157 -15.60 3.88 9.31
CA GLN A 157 -16.69 3.11 9.93
C GLN A 157 -17.12 3.69 11.29
N MET A 158 -16.18 4.24 12.07
CA MET A 158 -16.48 4.88 13.36
C MET A 158 -17.41 6.09 13.20
N GLY A 159 -17.27 6.85 12.12
CA GLY A 159 -18.11 8.04 11.84
C GLY A 159 -17.91 9.21 12.81
N THR A 160 -17.18 9.01 13.89
CA THR A 160 -16.82 10.01 14.90
C THR A 160 -15.34 9.91 15.24
N PRO A 161 -14.68 11.01 15.66
CA PRO A 161 -13.30 10.97 16.10
C PRO A 161 -13.13 10.01 17.29
N PRO A 162 -12.07 9.17 17.28
CA PRO A 162 -11.74 8.29 18.41
C PRO A 162 -11.47 9.08 19.68
N ASP A 163 -11.69 8.47 20.85
CA ASP A 163 -11.29 9.07 22.12
C ASP A 163 -9.76 9.02 22.34
N GLU A 164 -9.29 9.77 23.34
CA GLU A 164 -7.85 9.86 23.66
C GLU A 164 -7.28 8.50 24.08
N ARG A 165 -8.05 7.69 24.82
CA ARG A 165 -7.61 6.38 25.27
C ARG A 165 -7.33 5.45 24.10
N TRP A 166 -8.21 5.45 23.10
CA TRP A 166 -8.04 4.66 21.89
C TRP A 166 -6.82 5.11 21.08
N LEU A 167 -6.66 6.43 20.89
CA LEU A 167 -5.51 7.00 20.18
C LEU A 167 -4.19 6.73 20.92
N THR A 168 -4.20 6.80 22.25
CA THR A 168 -3.02 6.49 23.07
C THR A 168 -2.64 5.01 22.94
N ALA A 169 -3.60 4.09 22.91
CA ALA A 169 -3.34 2.67 22.71
C ALA A 169 -2.74 2.39 21.32
N LEU A 170 -3.29 3.03 20.28
CA LEU A 170 -2.76 2.98 18.92
C LEU A 170 -1.29 3.48 18.89
N LEU A 171 -1.04 4.66 19.46
CA LEU A 171 0.29 5.27 19.53
C LEU A 171 1.28 4.45 20.34
N ALA A 172 0.87 3.86 21.47
CA ALA A 172 1.73 3.01 22.29
C ALA A 172 2.31 1.87 21.45
N SER A 173 1.45 1.12 20.76
CA SER A 173 1.87 -0.04 19.95
C SER A 173 2.70 0.36 18.74
N LEU A 174 2.32 1.44 18.02
CA LEU A 174 3.04 1.90 16.84
C LEU A 174 4.40 2.52 17.18
N THR A 175 4.49 3.24 18.30
CA THR A 175 5.78 3.82 18.75
C THR A 175 6.74 2.73 19.23
N GLU A 176 6.27 1.64 19.84
CA GLU A 176 7.11 0.47 20.16
C GLU A 176 7.68 -0.16 18.89
N ALA A 177 6.85 -0.37 17.88
CA ALA A 177 7.28 -0.87 16.58
C ALA A 177 8.32 0.05 15.92
N LEU A 178 8.08 1.37 15.93
CA LEU A 178 9.02 2.36 15.40
C LEU A 178 10.34 2.37 16.18
N ALA A 179 10.32 2.20 17.50
CA ALA A 179 11.54 2.13 18.30
C ALA A 179 12.43 0.95 17.87
N VAL A 180 11.83 -0.21 17.53
CA VAL A 180 12.57 -1.39 17.06
C VAL A 180 13.26 -1.11 15.71
N ILE A 181 12.56 -0.54 14.73
CA ILE A 181 13.15 -0.26 13.41
C ILE A 181 14.17 0.88 13.46
N HIS A 182 13.94 1.91 14.29
CA HIS A 182 14.89 3.00 14.47
C HIS A 182 16.17 2.55 15.17
N ALA A 183 16.10 1.60 16.11
CA ALA A 183 17.29 0.96 16.71
C ALA A 183 18.13 0.20 15.66
N GLY A 184 17.50 -0.33 14.61
CA GLY A 184 18.15 -0.91 13.43
C GLY A 184 18.57 0.12 12.37
N HIS A 185 18.61 1.41 12.70
CA HIS A 185 18.94 2.50 11.77
C HIS A 185 18.04 2.56 10.51
N CYS A 186 16.81 2.08 10.62
CA CYS A 186 15.81 2.10 9.57
C CYS A 186 14.69 3.09 9.87
N LEU A 187 14.09 3.65 8.83
CA LEU A 187 12.90 4.49 8.90
C LEU A 187 11.79 3.84 8.08
N HIS A 188 10.53 3.99 8.53
CA HIS A 188 9.38 3.46 7.82
C HIS A 188 9.02 4.26 6.57
N ARG A 189 8.98 5.61 6.68
CA ARG A 189 8.80 6.59 5.58
C ARG A 189 7.45 6.59 4.86
N ASP A 190 6.53 5.68 5.17
CA ASP A 190 5.21 5.59 4.52
C ASP A 190 4.07 5.34 5.52
N ILE A 191 4.15 5.96 6.71
CA ILE A 191 3.09 5.86 7.73
C ILE A 191 1.89 6.69 7.27
N ALA A 192 0.76 6.00 7.09
CA ALA A 192 -0.53 6.60 6.75
C ALA A 192 -1.66 5.64 7.13
N PRO A 193 -2.93 6.10 7.22
CA PRO A 193 -4.03 5.25 7.69
C PRO A 193 -4.29 3.99 6.85
N ASP A 194 -3.92 3.96 5.60
CA ASP A 194 -4.02 2.80 4.71
C ASP A 194 -2.85 1.80 4.86
N ASN A 195 -1.77 2.19 5.56
CA ASN A 195 -0.61 1.34 5.88
C ASN A 195 -0.59 0.88 7.36
N VAL A 196 -1.68 1.09 8.08
CA VAL A 196 -1.88 0.54 9.43
C VAL A 196 -3.07 -0.40 9.38
N LEU A 197 -2.87 -1.69 9.65
CA LEU A 197 -3.92 -2.69 9.74
C LEU A 197 -4.27 -2.91 11.21
N LEU A 198 -5.55 -2.84 11.57
CA LEU A 198 -6.04 -3.26 12.88
C LEU A 198 -6.45 -4.73 12.77
N LEU A 199 -5.78 -5.60 13.50
CA LEU A 199 -6.01 -7.04 13.47
C LEU A 199 -7.39 -7.39 14.02
N ALA A 200 -8.11 -8.28 13.35
CA ALA A 200 -9.50 -8.63 13.71
C ALA A 200 -9.62 -9.33 15.05
N ASP A 201 -8.62 -10.10 15.44
CA ASP A 201 -8.59 -10.91 16.68
C ASP A 201 -8.29 -10.08 17.93
N SER A 202 -7.40 -9.10 17.82
CA SER A 202 -6.84 -8.36 18.96
C SER A 202 -7.05 -6.86 18.92
N GLY A 203 -7.46 -6.30 17.75
CA GLY A 203 -7.47 -4.86 17.52
C GLY A 203 -6.07 -4.25 17.44
N ARG A 204 -5.00 -5.04 17.59
CA ARG A 204 -3.62 -4.54 17.57
C ARG A 204 -3.29 -3.92 16.22
N PRO A 205 -2.68 -2.72 16.21
CA PRO A 205 -2.20 -2.13 14.97
C PRO A 205 -0.95 -2.87 14.48
N LEU A 206 -0.91 -3.11 13.17
CA LEU A 206 0.21 -3.68 12.44
C LEU A 206 0.64 -2.67 11.37
N LEU A 207 1.91 -2.26 11.38
CA LEU A 207 2.50 -1.47 10.32
C LEU A 207 2.74 -2.37 9.10
N LEU A 208 2.16 -1.96 7.98
CA LEU A 208 2.38 -2.56 6.67
C LEU A 208 3.51 -1.80 5.95
N ASP A 209 4.02 -2.36 4.89
CA ASP A 209 4.86 -1.78 3.84
C ASP A 209 5.79 -0.60 4.20
N PHE A 210 7.09 -0.82 4.15
CA PHE A 210 8.09 0.24 4.11
C PHE A 210 8.08 0.93 2.73
N GLY A 211 8.23 2.24 2.69
CA GLY A 211 8.18 3.01 1.42
C GLY A 211 9.44 2.92 0.55
N ALA A 212 10.35 1.97 0.77
CA ALA A 212 11.67 1.95 0.14
C ALA A 212 11.62 1.88 -1.40
N ALA A 213 10.85 0.96 -1.97
CA ALA A 213 10.74 0.82 -3.42
C ALA A 213 10.08 2.05 -4.09
N ARG A 214 9.12 2.68 -3.42
CA ARG A 214 8.48 3.91 -3.88
C ARG A 214 9.45 5.07 -3.96
N GLN A 215 10.30 5.22 -2.96
CA GLN A 215 11.25 6.32 -2.91
C GLN A 215 12.23 6.25 -4.07
N VAL A 216 12.83 5.09 -4.34
CA VAL A 216 13.77 4.88 -5.45
C VAL A 216 13.14 5.22 -6.80
N ILE A 217 11.91 4.77 -7.05
CA ILE A 217 11.19 5.07 -8.29
C ILE A 217 10.86 6.57 -8.38
N GLY A 218 10.47 7.18 -7.26
CA GLY A 218 10.16 8.60 -7.17
C GLY A 218 11.34 9.49 -7.50
N ASP A 219 12.47 9.22 -6.89
CA ASP A 219 13.72 9.95 -7.11
C ASP A 219 14.18 9.86 -8.56
N ALA A 220 14.12 8.66 -9.15
CA ALA A 220 14.54 8.43 -10.53
C ALA A 220 13.58 9.01 -11.59
N THR A 221 12.28 9.13 -11.29
CA THR A 221 11.28 9.62 -12.25
C THR A 221 10.92 11.08 -12.07
N GLN A 222 11.48 11.78 -11.08
CA GLN A 222 11.09 13.14 -10.67
C GLN A 222 9.59 13.28 -10.32
N ALA A 223 8.91 12.16 -10.09
CA ALA A 223 7.49 12.09 -9.75
C ALA A 223 7.24 11.99 -8.24
N LEU A 224 8.15 12.51 -7.42
CA LEU A 224 8.09 12.43 -5.94
C LEU A 224 6.73 12.86 -5.38
N THR A 225 6.15 13.93 -5.92
CA THR A 225 4.84 14.43 -5.46
C THR A 225 3.68 13.47 -5.72
N ALA A 226 3.80 12.62 -6.75
CA ALA A 226 2.79 11.62 -7.09
C ALA A 226 2.95 10.33 -6.26
N ILE A 227 4.12 10.11 -5.67
CA ILE A 227 4.51 8.88 -4.97
C ILE A 227 4.36 9.04 -3.46
N LEU A 228 4.72 10.20 -2.93
CA LEU A 228 4.53 10.52 -1.52
C LEU A 228 3.04 10.69 -1.19
N LYS A 229 2.67 10.41 0.06
CA LYS A 229 1.30 10.58 0.54
C LYS A 229 1.08 12.02 1.02
N PRO A 230 0.46 12.92 0.21
CA PRO A 230 0.32 14.32 0.57
C PRO A 230 -0.44 14.49 1.89
N GLY A 231 0.11 15.31 2.80
CA GLY A 231 -0.41 15.53 4.14
C GLY A 231 0.23 14.63 5.20
N TYR A 232 0.65 13.40 4.86
CA TYR A 232 1.35 12.50 5.78
C TYR A 232 2.88 12.59 5.64
N ALA A 233 3.38 12.82 4.43
CA ALA A 233 4.81 12.97 4.18
C ALA A 233 5.32 14.32 4.69
N PRO A 234 6.37 14.36 5.54
CA PRO A 234 7.01 15.59 5.98
C PRO A 234 7.90 16.20 4.89
N VAL A 235 8.29 17.46 5.07
CA VAL A 235 8.99 18.26 4.06
C VAL A 235 10.32 17.65 3.62
N GLU A 236 11.05 17.00 4.51
CA GLU A 236 12.35 16.38 4.25
C GLU A 236 12.25 15.13 3.36
N GLN A 237 11.05 14.63 3.06
CA GLN A 237 10.83 13.55 2.08
C GLN A 237 10.64 14.08 0.65
N TYR A 238 10.35 15.38 0.47
CA TYR A 238 10.09 15.96 -0.85
C TYR A 238 11.34 16.42 -1.59
N ALA A 239 12.46 16.60 -0.90
CA ALA A 239 13.72 17.01 -1.52
C ALA A 239 14.92 16.56 -0.67
N GLU A 240 15.95 16.06 -1.32
CA GLU A 240 17.25 15.83 -0.70
C GLU A 240 17.98 17.17 -0.54
N VAL A 241 17.65 17.89 0.53
CA VAL A 241 18.36 19.13 0.90
C VAL A 241 19.27 18.82 2.08
N PRO A 242 20.56 19.15 2.04
CA PRO A 242 21.50 18.83 3.12
C PRO A 242 21.06 19.32 4.51
N SER A 243 20.25 20.37 4.57
CA SER A 243 19.69 20.95 5.80
C SER A 243 18.40 20.24 6.29
N LEU A 244 17.81 19.33 5.49
CA LEU A 244 16.56 18.65 5.81
C LEU A 244 16.77 17.12 5.83
N LYS A 245 17.63 16.66 6.73
CA LYS A 245 17.90 15.22 6.87
C LYS A 245 16.69 14.48 7.41
N GLN A 246 16.48 13.26 6.90
CA GLN A 246 15.51 12.31 7.44
C GLN A 246 16.05 11.65 8.70
N GLY A 247 15.17 11.33 9.63
CA GLY A 247 15.48 10.68 10.90
C GLY A 247 14.22 10.19 11.61
N PRO A 248 14.29 9.75 12.87
CA PRO A 248 13.13 9.31 13.65
C PRO A 248 11.96 10.32 13.63
N TRP A 249 12.26 11.59 13.59
CA TRP A 249 11.28 12.70 13.49
C TRP A 249 10.46 12.67 12.20
N THR A 250 10.94 11.99 11.14
CA THR A 250 10.22 11.80 9.87
C THR A 250 9.01 10.91 10.08
N ASP A 251 9.20 9.76 10.74
CA ASP A 251 8.12 8.83 11.05
C ASP A 251 7.19 9.40 12.15
N ILE A 252 7.74 10.15 13.12
CA ILE A 252 6.94 10.85 14.15
C ILE A 252 5.99 11.85 13.51
N TYR A 253 6.45 12.66 12.53
CA TYR A 253 5.56 13.57 11.80
C TYR A 253 4.40 12.81 11.13
N ALA A 254 4.72 11.75 10.39
CA ALA A 254 3.72 10.96 9.68
C ALA A 254 2.71 10.32 10.65
N LEU A 255 3.16 9.82 11.81
CA LEU A 255 2.30 9.28 12.85
C LEU A 255 1.40 10.36 13.47
N CYS A 256 1.93 11.56 13.75
CA CYS A 256 1.15 12.70 14.21
C CYS A 256 0.13 13.16 13.15
N ALA A 257 0.47 13.09 11.87
CA ALA A 257 -0.46 13.40 10.78
C ALA A 257 -1.62 12.38 10.69
N VAL A 258 -1.35 11.11 11.00
CA VAL A 258 -2.41 10.08 11.15
C VAL A 258 -3.36 10.44 12.29
N VAL A 259 -2.84 10.81 13.46
CA VAL A 259 -3.67 11.22 14.60
C VAL A 259 -4.45 12.51 14.30
N TYR A 260 -3.81 13.49 13.68
CA TYR A 260 -4.49 14.70 13.23
C TYR A 260 -5.68 14.37 12.33
N ALA A 261 -5.47 13.50 11.34
CA ALA A 261 -6.54 13.09 10.43
C ALA A 261 -7.66 12.35 11.15
N ALA A 262 -7.34 11.53 12.16
CA ALA A 262 -8.33 10.83 12.98
C ALA A 262 -9.19 11.79 13.83
N ILE A 263 -8.60 12.85 14.34
CA ILE A 263 -9.28 13.87 15.18
C ILE A 263 -10.10 14.84 14.34
N MET A 264 -9.52 15.32 13.22
CA MET A 264 -10.09 16.38 12.39
C MET A 264 -10.98 15.87 11.26
N GLY A 265 -11.00 14.55 10.99
CA GLY A 265 -11.69 13.98 9.82
C GLY A 265 -11.04 14.30 8.48
N SER A 266 -9.95 15.07 8.47
CA SER A 266 -9.19 15.45 7.27
C SER A 266 -7.70 15.50 7.57
N LYS A 267 -6.88 15.14 6.57
CA LYS A 267 -5.42 15.19 6.70
C LYS A 267 -4.91 16.62 6.84
N PRO A 268 -3.74 16.85 7.50
CA PRO A 268 -3.13 18.16 7.54
C PRO A 268 -2.77 18.67 6.14
N PRO A 269 -2.61 20.00 5.94
CA PRO A 269 -2.13 20.55 4.69
C PRO A 269 -0.74 19.98 4.33
N VAL A 270 -0.45 19.93 3.03
CA VAL A 270 0.82 19.36 2.51
C VAL A 270 2.00 20.11 3.10
N SER A 271 2.99 19.38 3.64
CA SER A 271 4.11 19.94 4.38
C SER A 271 4.93 20.99 3.60
N VAL A 272 5.08 20.80 2.28
CA VAL A 272 5.75 21.80 1.41
C VAL A 272 4.98 23.12 1.35
N ALA A 273 3.67 23.09 1.24
CA ALA A 273 2.84 24.31 1.24
C ALA A 273 2.95 25.03 2.60
N ARG A 274 3.02 24.28 3.70
CA ARG A 274 3.19 24.82 5.06
C ARG A 274 4.53 25.55 5.27
N THR A 275 5.56 25.29 4.46
CA THR A 275 6.83 26.05 4.53
C THR A 275 6.69 27.49 4.06
N VAL A 276 5.72 27.75 3.17
CA VAL A 276 5.44 29.10 2.64
C VAL A 276 4.43 29.83 3.52
N ALA A 277 3.34 29.17 3.84
CA ALA A 277 2.28 29.68 4.74
C ALA A 277 1.68 28.49 5.50
N ASP A 278 1.91 28.44 6.81
CA ASP A 278 1.38 27.36 7.62
C ASP A 278 -0.09 27.57 7.94
N SER A 279 -0.96 26.88 7.20
CA SER A 279 -2.41 26.88 7.37
C SER A 279 -2.90 25.71 8.23
N CYS A 280 -2.01 24.92 8.84
CA CYS A 280 -2.39 23.83 9.74
C CYS A 280 -2.94 24.40 11.04
N VAL A 281 -4.20 24.10 11.34
CA VAL A 281 -4.83 24.53 12.61
C VAL A 281 -4.29 23.66 13.74
N PRO A 282 -3.65 24.23 14.79
CA PRO A 282 -3.16 23.44 15.91
C PRO A 282 -4.29 22.70 16.63
N LEU A 283 -4.04 21.45 16.99
CA LEU A 283 -5.04 20.62 17.71
C LEU A 283 -5.39 21.17 19.09
N VAL A 284 -4.45 21.85 19.75
CA VAL A 284 -4.73 22.57 21.02
C VAL A 284 -5.83 23.63 20.89
N GLN A 285 -6.08 24.13 19.69
CA GLN A 285 -7.18 25.06 19.39
C GLN A 285 -8.43 24.30 18.87
N ALA A 286 -8.22 23.42 17.89
CA ALA A 286 -9.33 22.78 17.18
C ALA A 286 -10.04 21.68 18.00
N ALA A 287 -9.34 21.07 18.95
CA ALA A 287 -9.80 19.91 19.72
C ALA A 287 -9.79 20.14 21.25
N ALA A 288 -9.63 21.39 21.68
CA ALA A 288 -9.65 21.78 23.10
C ALA A 288 -10.90 21.21 23.80
N GLY A 289 -10.70 20.69 25.01
CA GLY A 289 -11.78 20.12 25.83
C GLY A 289 -12.26 18.72 25.41
N ARG A 290 -11.84 18.22 24.24
CA ARG A 290 -12.11 16.82 23.82
C ARG A 290 -10.98 15.84 24.18
N TYR A 291 -9.75 16.36 24.26
CA TYR A 291 -8.53 15.64 24.57
C TYR A 291 -7.73 16.43 25.58
N SER A 292 -6.84 15.77 26.32
CA SER A 292 -5.97 16.44 27.27
C SER A 292 -5.00 17.41 26.55
N GLU A 293 -4.69 18.49 27.22
CA GLU A 293 -3.77 19.51 26.65
C GLU A 293 -2.38 18.91 26.38
N ARG A 294 -1.88 18.03 27.25
CA ARG A 294 -0.62 17.31 27.07
C ARG A 294 -0.61 16.49 25.78
N PHE A 295 -1.68 15.74 25.52
CA PHE A 295 -1.82 14.93 24.31
C PHE A 295 -1.82 15.80 23.06
N LEU A 296 -2.64 16.85 23.04
CA LEU A 296 -2.73 17.75 21.89
C LEU A 296 -1.41 18.47 21.60
N GLN A 297 -0.73 18.97 22.63
CA GLN A 297 0.59 19.61 22.52
C GLN A 297 1.64 18.66 21.96
N ALA A 298 1.65 17.39 22.37
CA ALA A 298 2.60 16.39 21.87
C ALA A 298 2.40 16.10 20.38
N ILE A 299 1.13 16.00 19.93
CA ILE A 299 0.81 15.79 18.50
C ILE A 299 1.18 17.05 17.69
N ASP A 300 0.82 18.25 18.15
CA ASP A 300 1.18 19.51 17.48
C ASP A 300 2.70 19.69 17.38
N ALA A 301 3.46 19.31 18.41
CA ALA A 301 4.93 19.32 18.37
C ALA A 301 5.49 18.38 17.30
N GLY A 302 4.93 17.18 17.15
CA GLY A 302 5.33 16.24 16.09
C GLY A 302 4.97 16.73 14.69
N LEU A 303 3.96 17.58 14.53
CA LEU A 303 3.50 18.15 13.27
C LEU A 303 4.26 19.43 12.86
N ARG A 304 5.25 19.91 13.61
CA ARG A 304 6.05 21.06 13.18
C ARG A 304 6.66 20.82 11.81
N VAL A 305 6.65 21.85 10.95
CA VAL A 305 7.13 21.72 9.58
C VAL A 305 8.62 21.40 9.54
N ARG A 306 9.41 22.09 10.37
CA ARG A 306 10.87 21.89 10.44
C ARG A 306 11.22 20.70 11.34
N PRO A 307 12.09 19.79 10.85
CA PRO A 307 12.50 18.59 11.61
C PRO A 307 13.11 18.88 12.98
N ASP A 308 13.91 19.94 13.10
CA ASP A 308 14.62 20.36 14.33
C ASP A 308 13.67 20.77 15.47
N GLY A 309 12.45 21.17 15.14
CA GLY A 309 11.42 21.50 16.12
C GLY A 309 10.61 20.34 16.66
N ARG A 310 10.78 19.12 16.11
CA ARG A 310 10.01 17.93 16.49
C ARG A 310 10.70 17.13 17.59
N PRO A 311 10.01 16.21 18.29
CA PRO A 311 10.68 15.20 19.11
C PRO A 311 11.71 14.44 18.26
N GLN A 312 12.96 14.38 18.74
CA GLN A 312 14.09 13.84 17.97
C GLN A 312 14.20 12.30 18.06
N SER A 313 13.44 11.67 18.93
CA SER A 313 13.38 10.22 19.07
C SER A 313 11.97 9.77 19.45
N VAL A 314 11.66 8.49 19.18
CA VAL A 314 10.41 7.88 19.62
C VAL A 314 10.26 7.96 21.15
N GLN A 315 11.35 7.78 21.90
CA GLN A 315 11.30 7.89 23.35
C GLN A 315 10.90 9.29 23.80
N ALA A 316 11.50 10.35 23.21
CA ALA A 316 11.12 11.74 23.53
C ALA A 316 9.64 12.01 23.20
N PHE A 317 9.13 11.43 22.11
CA PHE A 317 7.71 11.56 21.74
C PHE A 317 6.80 10.82 22.72
N ARG A 318 7.14 9.59 23.13
CA ARG A 318 6.39 8.82 24.14
C ARG A 318 6.34 9.55 25.50
N GLN A 319 7.46 10.14 25.93
CA GLN A 319 7.53 10.95 27.16
C GLN A 319 6.60 12.18 27.06
N ALA A 320 6.61 12.89 25.92
CA ALA A 320 5.71 14.04 25.71
C ALA A 320 4.23 13.61 25.82
N LEU A 321 3.85 12.47 25.24
CA LEU A 321 2.50 11.90 25.33
C LEU A 321 2.14 11.39 26.73
N GLY A 322 3.12 11.08 27.60
CA GLY A 322 2.89 10.43 28.90
C GLY A 322 2.57 8.94 28.81
N ILE A 323 2.90 8.28 27.68
CA ILE A 323 2.62 6.85 27.52
C ILE A 323 3.43 6.02 28.52
N ASP A 324 4.66 6.40 28.78
CA ASP A 324 5.56 5.67 29.69
C ASP A 324 5.23 5.89 31.18
N ASP A 325 4.35 6.86 31.49
CA ASP A 325 3.84 7.13 32.83
C ASP A 325 2.63 6.23 33.19
N LEU A 326 2.09 5.50 32.21
CA LEU A 326 0.94 4.64 32.40
C LEU A 326 1.36 3.30 33.01
N PRO A 327 0.57 2.72 33.97
CA PRO A 327 0.83 1.39 34.52
C PRO A 327 0.90 0.34 33.40
N ALA A 328 1.76 -0.66 33.55
CA ALA A 328 1.85 -1.77 32.61
C ALA A 328 0.46 -2.44 32.46
N GLY A 329 -0.04 -2.55 31.23
CA GLY A 329 -1.37 -3.06 30.93
C GLY A 329 -2.52 -2.05 31.00
N ALA A 330 -2.25 -0.79 31.38
CA ALA A 330 -3.29 0.25 31.43
C ALA A 330 -3.72 0.76 30.04
N VAL A 331 -2.91 0.51 29.01
CA VAL A 331 -3.22 0.88 27.63
C VAL A 331 -3.91 -0.32 26.97
N PRO A 332 -5.24 -0.35 26.87
CA PRO A 332 -5.92 -1.43 26.17
C PRO A 332 -5.62 -1.33 24.67
N MET A 333 -5.51 -2.49 24.04
CA MET A 333 -5.41 -2.54 22.60
C MET A 333 -6.64 -1.88 21.94
N PRO A 334 -6.48 -1.17 20.82
CA PRO A 334 -7.61 -0.63 20.10
C PRO A 334 -8.56 -1.76 19.71
N THR A 335 -9.81 -1.70 20.19
CA THR A 335 -10.85 -2.65 19.80
C THR A 335 -11.63 -2.06 18.62
N LEU A 336 -11.99 -2.92 17.64
CA LEU A 336 -12.89 -2.52 16.58
C LEU A 336 -14.26 -2.13 17.18
N PRO A 337 -14.93 -1.08 16.68
CA PRO A 337 -16.27 -0.73 17.13
C PRO A 337 -17.23 -1.91 16.91
N THR A 338 -17.95 -2.25 17.96
CA THR A 338 -18.85 -3.41 18.10
C THR A 338 -19.90 -3.65 16.98
N PRO A 339 -20.40 -2.65 16.23
CA PRO A 339 -21.41 -2.90 15.19
C PRO A 339 -20.93 -3.72 14.00
N ALA A 340 -19.61 -3.69 13.69
CA ALA A 340 -19.05 -4.44 12.55
C ALA A 340 -18.74 -5.90 12.90
N GLY A 341 -18.27 -6.16 14.14
CA GLY A 341 -17.96 -7.52 14.61
C GLY A 341 -19.20 -8.42 14.70
N GLN A 342 -20.33 -7.88 15.19
CA GLN A 342 -21.59 -8.64 15.28
C GLN A 342 -22.21 -8.93 13.89
N ARG A 343 -22.09 -8.00 12.93
CA ARG A 343 -22.56 -8.24 11.55
C ARG A 343 -21.73 -9.27 10.82
N LEU A 344 -20.40 -9.31 11.05
CA LEU A 344 -19.54 -10.32 10.41
C LEU A 344 -19.78 -11.72 10.98
N GLN A 345 -20.00 -11.84 12.31
CA GLN A 345 -20.38 -13.10 12.95
C GLN A 345 -21.76 -13.57 12.50
N ALA A 346 -22.73 -12.64 12.35
CA ALA A 346 -24.06 -12.96 11.83
C ALA A 346 -24.03 -13.38 10.35
N LEU A 347 -23.20 -12.75 9.51
CA LEU A 347 -23.03 -13.13 8.11
C LEU A 347 -22.29 -14.47 7.96
N ASN A 348 -21.31 -14.76 8.80
CA ASN A 348 -20.62 -16.06 8.81
C ASN A 348 -21.52 -17.19 9.36
N ALA A 349 -22.39 -16.90 10.33
CA ALA A 349 -23.39 -17.85 10.83
C ALA A 349 -24.43 -18.16 9.76
N LEU A 350 -24.95 -17.15 9.05
CA LEU A 350 -25.92 -17.34 7.96
C LEU A 350 -25.31 -18.11 6.76
N ALA A 351 -24.04 -17.85 6.41
CA ALA A 351 -23.34 -18.59 5.36
C ALA A 351 -23.04 -20.05 5.74
N GLY A 352 -22.90 -20.36 7.02
CA GLY A 352 -22.72 -21.71 7.53
C GLY A 352 -24.00 -22.54 7.54
N GLU A 353 -25.14 -21.93 7.85
CA GLU A 353 -26.44 -22.60 7.88
C GLU A 353 -27.01 -22.91 6.48
N ASP A 354 -26.83 -22.02 5.52
CA ASP A 354 -27.26 -22.24 4.14
C ASP A 354 -26.45 -23.33 3.42
N LEU A 355 -25.15 -23.46 3.71
CA LEU A 355 -24.34 -24.55 3.13
C LEU A 355 -24.67 -25.92 3.73
N ALA A 356 -25.01 -25.99 5.01
CA ALA A 356 -25.40 -27.21 5.67
C ALA A 356 -26.81 -27.71 5.19
N ALA A 357 -27.71 -26.77 4.91
CA ALA A 357 -29.04 -27.09 4.37
C ALA A 357 -28.99 -27.59 2.92
N LEU A 358 -28.03 -27.11 2.11
CA LEU A 358 -27.86 -27.54 0.72
C LEU A 358 -27.22 -28.95 0.59
N LEU A 359 -26.39 -29.33 1.57
CA LEU A 359 -25.69 -30.64 1.58
C LEU A 359 -26.51 -31.76 2.19
N LEU A 360 -27.65 -31.49 2.83
CA LEU A 360 -28.51 -32.46 3.50
C LEU A 360 -29.81 -32.79 2.74
N GLN A 361 -30.02 -32.29 1.52
CA GLN A 361 -31.16 -32.75 0.71
C GLN A 361 -30.86 -34.12 0.09
N PRO A 362 -31.60 -35.19 0.47
CA PRO A 362 -31.44 -36.48 -0.15
C PRO A 362 -31.95 -36.41 -1.59
N ALA A 363 -31.17 -36.96 -2.52
CA ALA A 363 -31.59 -37.23 -3.89
C ALA A 363 -32.81 -38.11 -3.89
N GLY A 364 -34.01 -37.53 -3.87
CA GLY A 364 -35.29 -38.18 -3.89
C GLY A 364 -35.73 -38.49 -5.32
N SER A 365 -35.67 -39.77 -5.64
CA SER A 365 -36.35 -40.47 -6.72
C SER A 365 -37.83 -40.08 -6.88
N GLY A 366 -38.26 -39.87 -8.13
CA GLY A 366 -39.69 -39.76 -8.41
C GLY A 366 -40.02 -39.67 -9.89
N PHE A 367 -39.76 -40.72 -10.64
CA PHE A 367 -40.54 -41.01 -11.86
C PHE A 367 -41.90 -41.55 -11.40
N GLY A 368 -42.95 -40.88 -11.74
CA GLY A 368 -44.35 -41.34 -11.59
C GLY A 368 -45.17 -40.92 -12.80
N LYS A 369 -45.50 -41.92 -13.60
CA LYS A 369 -46.50 -41.90 -14.69
C LYS A 369 -47.90 -41.66 -14.12
N GLU A 370 -48.74 -41.16 -15.00
CA GLU A 370 -50.18 -41.43 -15.29
C GLU A 370 -50.91 -40.12 -15.51
N GLY A 371 -51.66 -39.85 -16.58
CA GLY A 371 -52.57 -40.77 -17.32
C GLY A 371 -54.01 -40.53 -16.88
N ALA A 372 -54.71 -39.70 -17.54
CA ALA A 372 -56.10 -39.70 -17.93
C ALA A 372 -56.58 -38.28 -18.29
#